data_bab3c00547826cfdb03eea6f865d070a
#
_entry.id   bab3c00547826cfdb03eea6f865d070a
#
_cell.length_a   1.000
_cell.length_b   1.000
_cell.length_c   1.000
_cell.angle_alpha   90.00
_cell.angle_beta   90.00
_cell.angle_gamma   90.00
#
_symmetry.space_group_name_H-M   'P 1'
#
loop_
_entity.id
_entity.type
_entity.pdbx_description
1 polymer ?
#
loop_
_entity_poly.entity_id
_entity_poly.type
_entity_poly.pdbx_seq_one_letter_code
_entity_poly.pdbx_strand_id
1 'polypeptide(L)'
;VNRLRVSKPVHADKPDVGAAFIFREGLDSAMDKTESAMNLTLSLSGRAMNVAPVLAEKLPLLDNKILLDVGAGSGLYSIALLEKNKDLNAILWDGSEVLKVADNFVNQAGLASRVTSLSGDMFADSVPAGVDVVLLSNILHDWDEPECVRLINKLVNALPKGGLLLVHDVYLNDELDGPLEIALYSAALFSLTEGRAYSKKEYQAWLNEAGMTLVKVIPTLAHCGVMVFSK
;
A
#
# COMPACT_ATOMS: atom_id res chain seq x y z
N VAL A 1 14.20 -22.64 0.88
CA VAL A 1 14.49 -23.55 2.02
C VAL A 1 15.13 -22.80 3.19
N ASN A 2 16.16 -21.94 2.95
CA ASN A 2 16.80 -21.19 4.03
C ASN A 2 15.84 -20.20 4.70
N ARG A 3 15.03 -19.48 3.93
CA ARG A 3 14.00 -18.58 4.47
C ARG A 3 13.05 -19.30 5.42
N LEU A 4 12.54 -20.48 5.03
CA LEU A 4 11.65 -21.29 5.85
C LEU A 4 12.32 -21.79 7.15
N ARG A 5 13.65 -22.01 7.14
CA ARG A 5 14.39 -22.48 8.32
C ARG A 5 14.69 -21.38 9.33
N VAL A 6 14.93 -20.16 8.87
CA VAL A 6 15.41 -19.07 9.72
C VAL A 6 14.38 -17.93 9.87
N SER A 7 13.23 -18.04 9.20
CA SER A 7 12.19 -17.00 9.17
C SER A 7 12.72 -15.61 8.79
N LYS A 8 13.79 -15.56 7.98
CA LYS A 8 14.41 -14.34 7.49
C LYS A 8 14.45 -14.35 5.98
N PRO A 9 14.34 -13.23 5.29
CA PRO A 9 14.48 -13.15 3.85
C PRO A 9 15.81 -13.70 3.35
N VAL A 10 15.79 -14.16 2.10
CA VAL A 10 16.98 -14.65 1.43
C VAL A 10 17.99 -13.50 1.35
N HIS A 11 19.23 -13.78 1.76
CA HIS A 11 20.34 -12.81 1.78
C HIS A 11 20.27 -11.69 2.84
N ALA A 12 19.37 -11.75 3.83
CA ALA A 12 19.34 -10.79 4.94
C ALA A 12 20.71 -10.67 5.69
N ASP A 13 21.54 -11.71 5.62
CA ASP A 13 22.84 -11.77 6.29
C ASP A 13 24.02 -11.31 5.41
N LYS A 14 23.77 -10.87 4.16
CA LYS A 14 24.80 -10.48 3.21
C LYS A 14 24.51 -9.10 2.65
N PRO A 15 25.12 -8.04 3.19
CA PRO A 15 24.87 -6.66 2.75
C PRO A 15 25.19 -6.41 1.26
N ASP A 16 26.01 -7.26 0.65
CA ASP A 16 26.47 -7.06 -0.73
C ASP A 16 25.67 -7.86 -1.78
N VAL A 17 24.68 -8.66 -1.40
CA VAL A 17 23.98 -9.56 -2.31
C VAL A 17 22.47 -9.36 -2.22
N GLY A 18 21.97 -8.55 -3.12
CA GLY A 18 20.55 -8.32 -3.30
C GLY A 18 20.02 -7.21 -2.38
N ALA A 19 19.60 -6.15 -3.01
CA ALA A 19 18.90 -5.07 -2.34
C ALA A 19 17.60 -5.62 -1.74
N ALA A 20 17.38 -5.41 -0.45
CA ALA A 20 16.05 -5.52 0.10
C ALA A 20 15.21 -4.43 -0.58
N PHE A 21 14.11 -4.81 -1.23
CA PHE A 21 13.21 -3.83 -1.84
C PHE A 21 12.44 -3.04 -0.77
N ILE A 22 12.34 -3.61 0.43
CA ILE A 22 11.66 -3.02 1.57
C ILE A 22 12.71 -2.72 2.64
N PHE A 23 12.54 -1.57 3.30
CA PHE A 23 13.40 -1.16 4.41
C PHE A 23 13.46 -2.25 5.48
N ARG A 24 14.68 -2.52 5.96
CA ARG A 24 14.95 -3.40 7.08
C ARG A 24 16.01 -2.79 7.96
N GLU A 25 15.83 -2.95 9.25
CA GLU A 25 16.81 -2.52 10.23
C GLU A 25 18.19 -3.09 9.90
N GLY A 26 19.17 -2.22 9.69
CA GLY A 26 20.57 -2.57 9.40
C GLY A 26 20.89 -2.87 7.93
N LEU A 27 19.95 -2.70 6.99
CA LEU A 27 20.19 -2.81 5.54
C LEU A 27 19.76 -1.53 4.81
N ASP A 28 20.58 -1.09 3.85
CA ASP A 28 20.18 -0.02 2.94
C ASP A 28 19.00 -0.47 2.07
N SER A 29 17.97 0.34 1.98
CA SER A 29 16.87 0.07 1.07
C SER A 29 17.31 0.28 -0.37
N ALA A 30 16.93 -0.64 -1.27
CA ALA A 30 17.09 -0.43 -2.71
C ALA A 30 16.31 0.79 -3.20
N MET A 31 15.25 1.15 -2.46
CA MET A 31 14.40 2.29 -2.77
C MET A 31 15.06 3.64 -2.48
N ASP A 32 16.19 3.65 -1.77
CA ASP A 32 17.00 4.87 -1.56
C ASP A 32 17.92 5.17 -2.76
N LYS A 33 18.06 4.23 -3.70
CA LYS A 33 18.87 4.40 -4.91
C LYS A 33 17.98 4.73 -6.09
N THR A 34 18.21 5.87 -6.73
CA THR A 34 17.40 6.41 -7.84
C THR A 34 17.09 5.38 -8.92
N GLU A 35 18.10 4.66 -9.41
CA GLU A 35 17.90 3.67 -10.47
C GLU A 35 17.05 2.48 -10.02
N SER A 36 17.31 1.95 -8.82
CA SER A 36 16.58 0.81 -8.27
C SER A 36 15.13 1.18 -7.96
N ALA A 37 14.91 2.33 -7.32
CA ALA A 37 13.58 2.86 -7.03
C ALA A 37 12.77 3.07 -8.31
N MET A 38 13.38 3.68 -9.33
CA MET A 38 12.74 3.90 -10.63
C MET A 38 12.37 2.56 -11.29
N ASN A 39 13.30 1.63 -11.38
CA ASN A 39 13.09 0.35 -12.07
C ASN A 39 11.99 -0.48 -11.37
N LEU A 40 12.00 -0.56 -10.04
CA LEU A 40 10.98 -1.28 -9.30
C LEU A 40 9.61 -0.60 -9.41
N THR A 41 9.53 0.70 -9.20
CA THR A 41 8.27 1.46 -9.26
C THR A 41 7.64 1.34 -10.66
N LEU A 42 8.44 1.45 -11.73
CA LEU A 42 7.95 1.27 -13.10
C LEU A 42 7.51 -0.17 -13.37
N SER A 43 8.22 -1.17 -12.84
CA SER A 43 7.84 -2.58 -13.00
C SER A 43 6.49 -2.87 -12.35
N LEU A 44 6.24 -2.32 -11.16
CA LEU A 44 4.97 -2.48 -10.43
C LEU A 44 3.83 -1.66 -11.05
N SER A 45 4.14 -0.56 -11.75
CA SER A 45 3.14 0.32 -12.36
C SER A 45 2.28 -0.38 -13.41
N GLY A 46 2.80 -1.40 -14.10
CA GLY A 46 2.08 -2.16 -15.11
C GLY A 46 0.79 -2.82 -14.57
N ARG A 47 0.82 -3.32 -13.34
CA ARG A 47 -0.40 -3.83 -12.67
C ARG A 47 -1.33 -2.68 -12.29
N ALA A 48 -0.79 -1.62 -11.71
CA ALA A 48 -1.56 -0.47 -11.28
C ALA A 48 -2.30 0.20 -12.45
N MET A 49 -1.70 0.32 -13.63
CA MET A 49 -2.35 0.85 -14.85
C MET A 49 -3.66 0.15 -15.20
N ASN A 50 -3.76 -1.16 -14.94
CA ASN A 50 -4.95 -1.95 -15.25
C ASN A 50 -5.96 -1.98 -14.09
N VAL A 51 -5.48 -2.01 -12.85
CA VAL A 51 -6.32 -2.20 -11.66
C VAL A 51 -6.88 -0.89 -11.12
N ALA A 52 -6.10 0.20 -11.15
CA ALA A 52 -6.50 1.48 -10.58
C ALA A 52 -7.76 2.09 -11.22
N PRO A 53 -7.97 2.06 -12.56
CA PRO A 53 -9.22 2.53 -13.14
C PRO A 53 -10.46 1.75 -12.65
N VAL A 54 -10.32 0.43 -12.46
CA VAL A 54 -11.41 -0.42 -11.95
C VAL A 54 -11.71 -0.12 -10.48
N LEU A 55 -10.68 0.12 -9.67
CA LEU A 55 -10.85 0.57 -8.29
C LEU A 55 -11.61 1.90 -8.24
N ALA A 56 -11.18 2.89 -9.01
CA ALA A 56 -11.77 4.23 -9.04
C ALA A 56 -13.24 4.21 -9.54
N GLU A 57 -13.56 3.36 -10.52
CA GLU A 57 -14.92 3.19 -11.01
C GLU A 57 -15.88 2.65 -9.94
N LYS A 58 -15.38 1.72 -9.11
CA LYS A 58 -16.19 1.02 -8.10
C LYS A 58 -16.23 1.71 -6.73
N LEU A 59 -15.33 2.68 -6.52
CA LEU A 59 -15.15 3.36 -5.23
C LEU A 59 -15.31 4.88 -5.36
N PRO A 60 -16.54 5.42 -5.42
CA PRO A 60 -16.75 6.86 -5.40
C PRO A 60 -16.43 7.43 -4.00
N LEU A 61 -15.58 8.47 -3.96
CA LEU A 61 -15.18 9.19 -2.75
C LEU A 61 -15.74 10.63 -2.78
N LEU A 62 -17.03 10.76 -3.02
CA LEU A 62 -17.69 12.04 -3.36
C LEU A 62 -17.65 13.08 -2.24
N ASP A 63 -17.72 12.63 -0.99
CA ASP A 63 -17.75 13.51 0.19
C ASP A 63 -16.37 13.72 0.83
N ASN A 64 -15.36 12.98 0.37
CA ASN A 64 -14.01 13.06 0.88
C ASN A 64 -13.20 14.16 0.18
N LYS A 65 -12.23 14.76 0.87
CA LYS A 65 -11.46 15.91 0.38
C LYS A 65 -9.97 15.61 0.23
N ILE A 66 -9.37 14.89 1.18
CA ILE A 66 -7.93 14.61 1.20
C ILE A 66 -7.68 13.11 1.37
N LEU A 67 -7.15 12.50 0.32
CA LEU A 67 -6.66 11.14 0.30
C LEU A 67 -5.18 11.12 0.70
N LEU A 68 -4.81 10.27 1.65
CA LEU A 68 -3.42 9.90 1.91
C LEU A 68 -3.15 8.53 1.27
N ASP A 69 -2.28 8.48 0.29
CA ASP A 69 -1.80 7.26 -0.33
C ASP A 69 -0.47 6.88 0.33
N VAL A 70 -0.48 5.84 1.15
CA VAL A 70 0.68 5.42 1.96
C VAL A 70 1.46 4.35 1.21
N GLY A 71 2.74 4.61 0.95
CA GLY A 71 3.53 3.79 0.04
C GLY A 71 3.01 3.94 -1.39
N ALA A 72 2.86 5.18 -1.84
CA ALA A 72 2.12 5.54 -3.05
C ALA A 72 2.72 4.95 -4.35
N GLY A 73 4.01 4.56 -4.33
CA GLY A 73 4.69 4.00 -5.50
C GLY A 73 4.61 4.94 -6.70
N SER A 74 4.01 4.49 -7.77
CA SER A 74 3.80 5.30 -8.98
C SER A 74 2.68 6.34 -8.88
N GLY A 75 1.89 6.35 -7.80
CA GLY A 75 0.74 7.24 -7.61
C GLY A 75 -0.47 6.92 -8.50
N LEU A 76 -0.44 5.87 -9.31
CA LEU A 76 -1.49 5.57 -10.29
C LEU A 76 -2.86 5.27 -9.67
N TYR A 77 -2.91 4.72 -8.45
CA TYR A 77 -4.16 4.51 -7.74
C TYR A 77 -4.80 5.84 -7.33
N SER A 78 -4.00 6.75 -6.77
CA SER A 78 -4.44 8.11 -6.46
C SER A 78 -4.86 8.88 -7.70
N ILE A 79 -4.08 8.82 -8.79
CA ILE A 79 -4.41 9.47 -10.06
C ILE A 79 -5.80 9.02 -10.54
N ALA A 80 -6.06 7.71 -10.61
CA ALA A 80 -7.34 7.18 -11.04
C ALA A 80 -8.52 7.63 -10.14
N LEU A 81 -8.31 7.66 -8.81
CA LEU A 81 -9.30 8.16 -7.87
C LEU A 81 -9.58 9.65 -8.05
N LEU A 82 -8.54 10.47 -8.28
CA LEU A 82 -8.67 11.91 -8.52
C LEU A 82 -9.41 12.22 -9.83
N GLU A 83 -9.16 11.45 -10.89
CA GLU A 83 -9.86 11.61 -12.16
C GLU A 83 -11.38 11.41 -12.03
N LYS A 84 -11.80 10.47 -11.18
CA LYS A 84 -13.23 10.19 -10.91
C LYS A 84 -13.84 11.13 -9.89
N ASN A 85 -13.07 11.68 -8.97
CA ASN A 85 -13.54 12.51 -7.85
C ASN A 85 -12.92 13.91 -7.95
N LYS A 86 -13.64 14.85 -8.57
CA LYS A 86 -13.10 16.17 -8.95
C LYS A 86 -12.68 17.05 -7.76
N ASP A 87 -13.33 16.89 -6.62
CA ASP A 87 -13.07 17.67 -5.40
C ASP A 87 -12.03 17.00 -4.47
N LEU A 88 -11.59 15.78 -4.80
CA LEU A 88 -10.59 15.05 -4.04
C LEU A 88 -9.19 15.59 -4.34
N ASN A 89 -8.37 15.78 -3.33
CA ASN A 89 -6.93 16.01 -3.42
C ASN A 89 -6.19 14.82 -2.84
N ALA A 90 -4.91 14.64 -3.17
CA ALA A 90 -4.13 13.53 -2.64
C ALA A 90 -2.78 14.00 -2.09
N ILE A 91 -2.35 13.32 -1.03
CA ILE A 91 -0.98 13.34 -0.53
C ILE A 91 -0.39 11.97 -0.87
N LEU A 92 0.65 11.94 -1.70
CA LEU A 92 1.42 10.73 -1.98
C LEU A 92 2.56 10.65 -0.98
N TRP A 93 2.54 9.66 -0.12
CA TRP A 93 3.55 9.48 0.92
C TRP A 93 4.43 8.27 0.64
N ASP A 94 5.70 8.52 0.31
CA ASP A 94 6.67 7.48 -0.04
C ASP A 94 8.11 8.02 0.11
N GLY A 95 9.10 7.21 -0.19
CA GLY A 95 10.50 7.62 -0.30
C GLY A 95 10.73 8.63 -1.43
N SER A 96 11.68 9.55 -1.24
CA SER A 96 11.94 10.64 -2.19
C SER A 96 12.23 10.19 -3.61
N GLU A 97 12.96 9.09 -3.78
CA GLU A 97 13.31 8.56 -5.11
C GLU A 97 12.10 7.94 -5.82
N VAL A 98 11.20 7.31 -5.06
CA VAL A 98 9.93 6.77 -5.56
C VAL A 98 9.01 7.90 -6.01
N LEU A 99 8.89 8.95 -5.21
CA LEU A 99 8.04 10.11 -5.51
C LEU A 99 8.45 10.83 -6.80
N LYS A 100 9.71 10.82 -7.19
CA LYS A 100 10.13 11.35 -8.50
C LYS A 100 9.45 10.64 -9.68
N VAL A 101 9.20 9.33 -9.53
CA VAL A 101 8.48 8.55 -10.54
C VAL A 101 6.98 8.89 -10.50
N ALA A 102 6.39 8.98 -9.31
CA ALA A 102 5.00 9.39 -9.13
C ALA A 102 4.73 10.77 -9.72
N ASP A 103 5.60 11.74 -9.46
CA ASP A 103 5.48 13.11 -9.97
C ASP A 103 5.42 13.17 -11.50
N ASN A 104 6.17 12.29 -12.19
CA ASN A 104 6.10 12.20 -13.66
C ASN A 104 4.69 11.74 -14.11
N PHE A 105 4.11 10.72 -13.47
CA PHE A 105 2.75 10.26 -13.80
C PHE A 105 1.69 11.32 -13.46
N VAL A 106 1.81 11.98 -12.31
CA VAL A 106 0.92 13.07 -11.87
C VAL A 106 0.94 14.23 -12.87
N ASN A 107 2.15 14.64 -13.32
CA ASN A 107 2.30 15.70 -14.32
C ASN A 107 1.70 15.31 -15.68
N GLN A 108 1.93 14.08 -16.15
CA GLN A 108 1.34 13.57 -17.38
C GLN A 108 -0.18 13.51 -17.33
N ALA A 109 -0.76 13.22 -16.16
CA ALA A 109 -2.20 13.23 -15.93
C ALA A 109 -2.80 14.65 -15.78
N GLY A 110 -1.97 15.71 -15.69
CA GLY A 110 -2.41 17.08 -15.48
C GLY A 110 -2.97 17.34 -14.07
N LEU A 111 -2.58 16.55 -13.07
CA LEU A 111 -3.11 16.58 -11.71
C LEU A 111 -2.19 17.25 -10.69
N ALA A 112 -1.09 17.87 -11.11
CA ALA A 112 -0.09 18.48 -10.21
C ALA A 112 -0.68 19.50 -9.22
N SER A 113 -1.75 20.21 -9.57
CA SER A 113 -2.42 21.15 -8.65
C SER A 113 -3.26 20.50 -7.55
N ARG A 114 -3.50 19.19 -7.64
CA ARG A 114 -4.34 18.42 -6.72
C ARG A 114 -3.56 17.35 -5.95
N VAL A 115 -2.27 17.24 -6.19
CA VAL A 115 -1.40 16.25 -5.56
C VAL A 115 -0.26 16.93 -4.83
N THR A 116 0.02 16.47 -3.62
CA THR A 116 1.19 16.86 -2.82
C THR A 116 2.05 15.62 -2.62
N SER A 117 3.31 15.66 -3.01
CA SER A 117 4.28 14.61 -2.71
C SER A 117 4.93 14.87 -1.35
N LEU A 118 4.82 13.91 -0.44
CA LEU A 118 5.39 13.94 0.91
C LEU A 118 6.44 12.83 1.04
N SER A 119 7.70 13.21 1.08
CA SER A 119 8.77 12.26 1.35
C SER A 119 8.83 11.91 2.83
N GLY A 120 8.88 10.62 3.16
CA GLY A 120 8.99 10.18 4.55
C GLY A 120 8.84 8.67 4.72
N ASP A 121 9.06 8.25 5.98
CA ASP A 121 8.90 6.88 6.43
C ASP A 121 7.55 6.72 7.13
N MET A 122 6.70 5.86 6.58
CA MET A 122 5.35 5.59 7.12
C MET A 122 5.36 5.05 8.56
N PHE A 123 6.47 4.46 9.02
CA PHE A 123 6.60 3.96 10.39
C PHE A 123 7.18 5.01 11.35
N ALA A 124 8.14 5.82 10.91
CA ALA A 124 8.85 6.78 11.76
C ALA A 124 8.16 8.16 11.78
N ASP A 125 7.74 8.69 10.63
CA ASP A 125 7.25 10.06 10.51
C ASP A 125 5.77 10.21 10.88
N SER A 126 5.37 11.40 11.28
CA SER A 126 3.97 11.69 11.65
C SER A 126 3.05 11.68 10.44
N VAL A 127 1.85 11.16 10.61
CA VAL A 127 0.79 11.22 9.59
C VAL A 127 0.41 12.67 9.34
N PRO A 128 0.31 13.13 8.08
CA PRO A 128 -0.09 14.50 7.76
C PRO A 128 -1.50 14.78 8.28
N ALA A 129 -1.72 16.02 8.72
CA ALA A 129 -3.01 16.45 9.26
C ALA A 129 -4.05 16.69 8.15
N GLY A 130 -5.34 16.59 8.50
CA GLY A 130 -6.45 16.94 7.61
C GLY A 130 -6.85 15.84 6.63
N VAL A 131 -6.25 14.66 6.75
CA VAL A 131 -6.59 13.47 5.95
C VAL A 131 -7.94 12.91 6.39
N ASP A 132 -8.82 12.61 5.45
CA ASP A 132 -10.11 11.97 5.71
C ASP A 132 -10.26 10.60 5.02
N VAL A 133 -9.37 10.26 4.09
CA VAL A 133 -9.25 8.91 3.52
C VAL A 133 -7.81 8.47 3.51
N VAL A 134 -7.53 7.27 3.98
CA VAL A 134 -6.22 6.59 3.85
C VAL A 134 -6.35 5.44 2.88
N LEU A 135 -5.43 5.33 1.94
CA LEU A 135 -5.27 4.19 1.04
C LEU A 135 -3.99 3.44 1.39
N LEU A 136 -4.14 2.15 1.64
CA LEU A 136 -3.06 1.16 1.71
C LEU A 136 -3.23 0.21 0.52
N SER A 137 -2.53 0.47 -0.57
CA SER A 137 -2.65 -0.35 -1.79
C SER A 137 -1.42 -1.21 -1.99
N ASN A 138 -1.54 -2.51 -1.73
CA ASN A 138 -0.43 -3.48 -1.82
C ASN A 138 0.74 -3.14 -0.89
N ILE A 139 0.43 -2.73 0.33
CA ILE A 139 1.40 -2.31 1.36
C ILE A 139 1.50 -3.33 2.49
N LEU A 140 0.36 -3.70 3.09
CA LEU A 140 0.39 -4.52 4.29
C LEU A 140 0.98 -5.91 4.04
N HIS A 141 0.85 -6.46 2.85
CA HIS A 141 1.41 -7.76 2.50
C HIS A 141 2.96 -7.79 2.45
N ASP A 142 3.61 -6.64 2.50
CA ASP A 142 5.07 -6.55 2.54
C ASP A 142 5.63 -6.68 3.96
N TRP A 143 4.78 -6.53 4.98
CA TRP A 143 5.14 -6.47 6.38
C TRP A 143 4.53 -7.65 7.15
N ASP A 144 5.17 -8.05 8.24
CA ASP A 144 4.58 -9.04 9.13
C ASP A 144 3.49 -8.41 10.03
N GLU A 145 2.78 -9.25 10.78
CA GLU A 145 1.60 -8.83 11.54
C GLU A 145 1.87 -7.69 12.54
N PRO A 146 2.96 -7.69 13.35
CA PRO A 146 3.22 -6.61 14.30
C PRO A 146 3.35 -5.23 13.62
N GLU A 147 4.06 -5.17 12.49
CA GLU A 147 4.24 -3.94 11.71
C GLU A 147 2.92 -3.51 11.06
N CYS A 148 2.14 -4.44 10.53
CA CYS A 148 0.80 -4.16 9.99
C CYS A 148 -0.09 -3.52 11.05
N VAL A 149 -0.17 -4.12 12.23
CA VAL A 149 -0.99 -3.62 13.36
C VAL A 149 -0.49 -2.25 13.82
N ARG A 150 0.84 -2.05 13.93
CA ARG A 150 1.43 -0.76 14.28
C ARG A 150 1.07 0.34 13.29
N LEU A 151 1.21 0.07 11.98
CA LEU A 151 0.87 1.01 10.92
C LEU A 151 -0.63 1.34 10.91
N ILE A 152 -1.48 0.32 11.00
CA ILE A 152 -2.94 0.49 11.07
C ILE A 152 -3.32 1.41 12.23
N ASN A 153 -2.85 1.12 13.45
CA ASN A 153 -3.14 1.94 14.63
C ASN A 153 -2.70 3.40 14.46
N LYS A 154 -1.50 3.62 13.90
CA LYS A 154 -0.97 4.95 13.63
C LYS A 154 -1.87 5.74 12.68
N LEU A 155 -2.29 5.12 11.57
CA LEU A 155 -3.14 5.74 10.55
C LEU A 155 -4.57 5.98 11.06
N VAL A 156 -5.15 5.00 11.76
CA VAL A 156 -6.49 5.13 12.35
C VAL A 156 -6.53 6.24 13.39
N ASN A 157 -5.49 6.39 14.23
CA ASN A 157 -5.44 7.47 15.22
C ASN A 157 -5.48 8.87 14.57
N ALA A 158 -4.89 9.03 13.41
CA ALA A 158 -4.86 10.30 12.67
C ALA A 158 -6.17 10.60 11.91
N LEU A 159 -6.98 9.59 11.59
CA LEU A 159 -8.25 9.77 10.90
C LEU A 159 -9.30 10.45 11.81
N PRO A 160 -10.11 11.37 11.27
CA PRO A 160 -11.27 11.93 11.98
C PRO A 160 -12.39 10.88 12.14
N LYS A 161 -13.36 11.17 12.98
CA LYS A 161 -14.60 10.39 13.06
C LYS A 161 -15.31 10.41 11.70
N GLY A 162 -15.70 9.25 11.19
CA GLY A 162 -16.25 9.07 9.84
C GLY A 162 -15.19 9.01 8.73
N GLY A 163 -13.91 9.16 9.06
CA GLY A 163 -12.81 8.97 8.11
C GLY A 163 -12.72 7.52 7.63
N LEU A 164 -12.18 7.32 6.43
CA LEU A 164 -12.10 6.03 5.76
C LEU A 164 -10.67 5.48 5.73
N LEU A 165 -10.54 4.18 5.94
CA LEU A 165 -9.32 3.45 5.63
C LEU A 165 -9.63 2.37 4.59
N LEU A 166 -8.88 2.38 3.50
CA LEU A 166 -9.01 1.52 2.35
C LEU A 166 -7.84 0.54 2.30
N VAL A 167 -8.10 -0.75 2.48
CA VAL A 167 -7.10 -1.80 2.25
C VAL A 167 -7.36 -2.40 0.88
N HIS A 168 -6.54 -2.07 -0.11
CA HIS A 168 -6.60 -2.61 -1.46
C HIS A 168 -5.46 -3.59 -1.66
N ASP A 169 -5.79 -4.86 -1.78
CA ASP A 169 -4.80 -5.94 -1.86
C ASP A 169 -5.37 -7.18 -2.56
N VAL A 170 -4.56 -8.23 -2.67
CA VAL A 170 -4.98 -9.59 -2.92
C VAL A 170 -5.25 -10.29 -1.59
N TYR A 171 -6.21 -11.21 -1.54
CA TYR A 171 -6.57 -11.86 -0.29
C TYR A 171 -6.53 -13.38 -0.42
N LEU A 172 -5.94 -14.05 0.56
CA LEU A 172 -6.22 -15.46 0.81
C LEU A 172 -7.67 -15.62 1.28
N ASN A 173 -8.23 -16.82 1.13
CA ASN A 173 -9.47 -17.16 1.81
C ASN A 173 -9.23 -17.24 3.33
N ASP A 174 -10.30 -17.30 4.10
CA ASP A 174 -10.21 -17.24 5.57
C ASP A 174 -9.59 -18.50 6.20
N GLU A 175 -9.59 -19.62 5.46
CA GLU A 175 -8.95 -20.89 5.82
C GLU A 175 -7.46 -20.93 5.43
N LEU A 176 -6.96 -19.93 4.72
CA LEU A 176 -5.58 -19.78 4.23
C LEU A 176 -5.12 -20.90 3.27
N ASP A 177 -6.05 -21.60 2.65
CA ASP A 177 -5.79 -22.74 1.75
C ASP A 177 -5.92 -22.40 0.24
N GLY A 178 -6.12 -21.12 -0.10
CA GLY A 178 -6.25 -20.66 -1.48
C GLY A 178 -6.69 -19.21 -1.60
N PRO A 179 -7.05 -18.75 -2.79
CA PRO A 179 -6.89 -19.45 -4.07
C PRO A 179 -5.41 -19.70 -4.43
N LEU A 180 -5.16 -20.68 -5.28
CA LEU A 180 -3.79 -21.13 -5.60
C LEU A 180 -2.89 -19.98 -6.07
N GLU A 181 -3.40 -19.10 -6.93
CA GLU A 181 -2.64 -17.97 -7.47
C GLU A 181 -2.15 -17.04 -6.36
N ILE A 182 -2.99 -16.81 -5.35
CA ILE A 182 -2.64 -15.96 -4.21
C ILE A 182 -1.72 -16.68 -3.23
N ALA A 183 -1.90 -17.97 -3.04
CA ALA A 183 -0.99 -18.79 -2.24
C ALA A 183 0.42 -18.82 -2.84
N LEU A 184 0.55 -18.94 -4.17
CA LEU A 184 1.83 -18.84 -4.87
C LEU A 184 2.44 -17.43 -4.77
N TYR A 185 1.63 -16.39 -4.92
CA TYR A 185 2.07 -15.00 -4.72
C TYR A 185 2.53 -14.77 -3.28
N SER A 186 1.79 -15.28 -2.30
CA SER A 186 2.18 -15.21 -0.88
C SER A 186 3.53 -15.89 -0.61
N ALA A 187 3.80 -17.03 -1.24
CA ALA A 187 5.09 -17.70 -1.14
C ALA A 187 6.23 -16.86 -1.76
N ALA A 188 5.96 -16.13 -2.84
CA ALA A 188 6.91 -15.20 -3.44
C ALA A 188 7.17 -14.00 -2.50
N LEU A 189 6.13 -13.37 -1.97
CA LEU A 189 6.24 -12.29 -0.98
C LEU A 189 7.08 -12.73 0.22
N PHE A 190 6.77 -13.88 0.81
CA PHE A 190 7.51 -14.44 1.93
C PHE A 190 9.02 -14.62 1.64
N SER A 191 9.40 -14.82 0.39
CA SER A 191 10.81 -14.94 0.00
C SER A 191 11.51 -13.58 -0.20
N LEU A 192 10.78 -12.52 -0.52
CA LEU A 192 11.27 -11.20 -0.92
C LEU A 192 11.06 -10.13 0.16
N THR A 193 9.99 -10.25 0.94
CA THR A 193 9.55 -9.27 1.93
C THR A 193 9.55 -9.87 3.34
N GLU A 194 9.05 -9.15 4.32
CA GLU A 194 8.82 -9.68 5.67
C GLU A 194 7.43 -10.27 5.84
N GLY A 195 6.51 -9.92 4.94
CA GLY A 195 5.12 -10.28 5.02
C GLY A 195 4.71 -11.48 4.16
N ARG A 196 3.44 -11.51 3.86
CA ARG A 196 2.75 -12.52 3.06
C ARG A 196 1.39 -11.97 2.60
N ALA A 197 0.69 -12.66 1.73
CA ALA A 197 -0.73 -12.37 1.55
C ALA A 197 -1.51 -12.76 2.81
N TYR A 198 -2.44 -11.90 3.18
CA TYR A 198 -3.34 -12.08 4.32
C TYR A 198 -4.77 -12.34 3.85
N SER A 199 -5.60 -12.92 4.72
CA SER A 199 -7.03 -13.08 4.47
C SER A 199 -7.79 -11.80 4.82
N LYS A 200 -9.02 -11.68 4.32
CA LYS A 200 -9.92 -10.59 4.71
C LYS A 200 -10.24 -10.64 6.20
N LYS A 201 -10.34 -11.82 6.78
CA LYS A 201 -10.60 -12.03 8.20
C LYS A 201 -9.47 -11.48 9.08
N GLU A 202 -8.20 -11.67 8.67
CA GLU A 202 -7.05 -11.11 9.39
C GLU A 202 -7.07 -9.57 9.34
N TYR A 203 -7.20 -8.97 8.16
CA TYR A 203 -7.32 -7.51 8.03
C TYR A 203 -8.50 -6.95 8.83
N GLN A 204 -9.65 -7.61 8.78
CA GLN A 204 -10.84 -7.19 9.53
C GLN A 204 -10.61 -7.25 11.03
N ALA A 205 -9.93 -8.28 11.54
CA ALA A 205 -9.62 -8.40 12.96
C ALA A 205 -8.75 -7.22 13.43
N TRP A 206 -7.64 -6.95 12.73
CA TRP A 206 -6.72 -5.86 13.10
C TRP A 206 -7.39 -4.48 13.05
N LEU A 207 -8.21 -4.23 12.03
CA LEU A 207 -8.91 -2.96 11.88
C LEU A 207 -10.04 -2.78 12.88
N ASN A 208 -10.75 -3.85 13.22
CA ASN A 208 -11.76 -3.82 14.28
C ASN A 208 -11.13 -3.52 15.66
N GLU A 209 -9.98 -4.14 15.96
CA GLU A 209 -9.22 -3.85 17.19
C GLU A 209 -8.73 -2.40 17.24
N ALA A 210 -8.40 -1.81 16.09
CA ALA A 210 -8.05 -0.40 15.98
C ALA A 210 -9.25 0.55 16.04
N GLY A 211 -10.48 0.05 16.19
CA GLY A 211 -11.71 0.84 16.30
C GLY A 211 -12.37 1.21 14.98
N MET A 212 -12.02 0.53 13.89
CA MET A 212 -12.66 0.70 12.58
C MET A 212 -13.79 -0.31 12.38
N THR A 213 -14.79 0.06 11.59
CA THR A 213 -15.91 -0.81 11.22
C THR A 213 -15.86 -1.10 9.71
N LEU A 214 -15.92 -2.38 9.33
CA LEU A 214 -16.01 -2.77 7.91
C LEU A 214 -17.35 -2.31 7.32
N VAL A 215 -17.28 -1.49 6.27
CA VAL A 215 -18.44 -0.98 5.54
C VAL A 215 -18.78 -1.87 4.35
N LYS A 216 -17.77 -2.22 3.54
CA LYS A 216 -17.95 -3.04 2.35
C LYS A 216 -16.65 -3.65 1.87
N VAL A 217 -16.77 -4.73 1.07
CA VAL A 217 -15.68 -5.34 0.32
C VAL A 217 -16.04 -5.30 -1.16
N ILE A 218 -15.16 -4.77 -1.98
CA ILE A 218 -15.40 -4.58 -3.41
C ILE A 218 -14.30 -5.32 -4.19
N PRO A 219 -14.61 -6.33 -5.01
CA PRO A 219 -13.64 -6.93 -5.89
C PRO A 219 -13.24 -5.97 -7.00
N THR A 220 -11.95 -5.88 -7.29
CA THR A 220 -11.41 -5.08 -8.40
C THR A 220 -10.99 -5.98 -9.56
N LEU A 221 -9.72 -6.01 -9.92
CA LEU A 221 -9.21 -6.79 -11.05
C LEU A 221 -7.95 -7.54 -10.60
N ALA A 222 -7.54 -8.59 -11.33
CA ALA A 222 -6.32 -9.35 -11.08
C ALA A 222 -6.23 -9.89 -9.64
N HIS A 223 -7.30 -10.52 -9.16
CA HIS A 223 -7.47 -11.07 -7.81
C HIS A 223 -7.43 -10.03 -6.68
N CYS A 224 -7.34 -8.73 -7.00
CA CYS A 224 -7.40 -7.67 -6.00
C CYS A 224 -8.84 -7.33 -5.61
N GLY A 225 -8.94 -6.73 -4.44
CA GLY A 225 -10.17 -6.12 -3.94
C GLY A 225 -9.85 -4.95 -3.01
N VAL A 226 -10.85 -4.19 -2.63
CA VAL A 226 -10.72 -3.17 -1.59
C VAL A 226 -11.68 -3.45 -0.45
N MET A 227 -11.16 -3.47 0.76
CA MET A 227 -11.93 -3.43 1.99
C MET A 227 -12.03 -1.97 2.44
N VAL A 228 -13.24 -1.49 2.64
CA VAL A 228 -13.53 -0.12 3.07
C VAL A 228 -13.94 -0.15 4.53
N PHE A 229 -13.20 0.56 5.37
CA PHE A 229 -13.48 0.70 6.79
C PHE A 229 -13.79 2.15 7.12
N SER A 230 -14.68 2.38 8.09
CA SER A 230 -15.00 3.70 8.65
C SER A 230 -14.68 3.74 10.14
N LYS A 231 -14.12 4.89 10.59
CA LYS A 231 -13.86 5.20 12.00
C LYS A 231 -15.08 5.73 12.71
#